data_4b605ed56bd87be6b2e106b2afeb9bfb
#
_entry.id   4b605ed56bd87be6b2e106b2afeb9bfb
#
_cell.length_a   1.000
_cell.length_b   1.000
_cell.length_c   1.000
_cell.angle_alpha   90.00
_cell.angle_beta   90.00
_cell.angle_gamma   90.00
#
_symmetry.space_group_name_H-M   'P 1'
#
loop_
_entity.id
_entity.type
_entity.pdbx_description
1 polymer ?
#
loop_
_entity_poly.entity_id
_entity_poly.type
_entity_poly.pdbx_seq_one_letter_code
_entity_poly.pdbx_strand_id
1 'polypeptide(L)'
;LAADGVHLLDLTLGEDPYYVEPAGFHRLLELVSALKETTGLPIMVSPGVLSAEQLVRLREAGADWYACYQETHNRDLFTRLEQDYDRRKCTRLEAAGCGLLAEDGLLTGVGESAEDLADSILDMAREPLDQVRAMSYVPHESTFPSTAGDTLEERRAHELLAIAAMRLGMEDRLIPASLDVDGLEGLAMRLKAGANVVTSIVPSGCGLAGVASKDLDIENQRRSVAA
;
A
#
# COMPACT_ATOMS: atom_id res chain seq x y z
N LEU A 1 2.16 15.80 11.23
CA LEU A 1 2.19 14.32 11.42
C LEU A 1 3.26 13.91 12.43
N ALA A 2 4.54 14.29 12.25
CA ALA A 2 5.60 13.91 13.20
C ALA A 2 5.32 14.42 14.62
N ALA A 3 4.89 15.67 14.77
CA ALA A 3 4.51 16.25 16.05
C ALA A 3 3.25 15.61 16.67
N ASP A 4 2.42 14.96 15.85
CA ASP A 4 1.21 14.28 16.29
C ASP A 4 1.48 12.81 16.72
N GLY A 5 2.73 12.34 16.61
CA GLY A 5 3.16 11.02 17.08
C GLY A 5 2.93 9.90 16.08
N VAL A 6 2.85 10.16 14.77
CA VAL A 6 2.88 9.10 13.75
C VAL A 6 4.25 8.40 13.76
N HIS A 7 4.26 7.10 13.43
CA HIS A 7 5.47 6.28 13.52
C HIS A 7 6.22 6.16 12.18
N LEU A 8 5.57 6.46 11.06
CA LEU A 8 6.12 6.31 9.71
C LEU A 8 5.47 7.32 8.77
N LEU A 9 6.25 7.86 7.85
CA LEU A 9 5.76 8.66 6.72
C LEU A 9 5.68 7.78 5.47
N ASP A 10 4.52 7.71 4.84
CA ASP A 10 4.29 6.98 3.60
C ASP A 10 4.16 7.97 2.44
N LEU A 11 5.08 7.88 1.47
CA LEU A 11 5.10 8.65 0.24
C LEU A 11 4.47 7.83 -0.88
N THR A 12 3.16 7.93 -1.01
CA THR A 12 2.40 7.29 -2.06
C THR A 12 2.48 8.10 -3.35
N LEU A 13 3.10 7.57 -4.40
CA LEU A 13 3.41 8.29 -5.65
C LEU A 13 2.52 7.88 -6.83
N GLY A 14 1.66 6.89 -6.67
CA GLY A 14 0.71 6.44 -7.71
C GLY A 14 1.38 5.90 -8.97
N GLU A 15 2.62 5.42 -8.87
CA GLU A 15 3.42 4.91 -10.00
C GLU A 15 3.60 5.95 -11.14
N ASP A 16 3.66 7.22 -10.79
CA ASP A 16 3.93 8.28 -11.77
C ASP A 16 5.30 8.06 -12.43
N PRO A 17 5.35 7.85 -13.77
CA PRO A 17 6.59 7.59 -14.50
C PRO A 17 7.67 8.65 -14.29
N TYR A 18 7.26 9.87 -13.95
CA TYR A 18 8.18 10.96 -13.67
C TYR A 18 9.19 10.59 -12.57
N TYR A 19 8.74 9.90 -11.51
CA TYR A 19 9.62 9.57 -10.36
C TYR A 19 10.57 8.39 -10.61
N VAL A 20 10.40 7.65 -11.72
CA VAL A 20 11.36 6.61 -12.12
C VAL A 20 12.36 7.11 -13.16
N GLU A 21 12.07 8.23 -13.82
CA GLU A 21 12.99 8.90 -14.74
C GLU A 21 14.10 9.65 -13.98
N PRO A 22 15.31 9.85 -14.56
CA PRO A 22 16.47 10.36 -13.83
C PRO A 22 16.25 11.67 -13.08
N ALA A 23 15.54 12.65 -13.70
CA ALA A 23 15.31 13.96 -13.07
C ALA A 23 14.31 13.88 -11.92
N GLY A 24 13.20 13.18 -12.13
CA GLY A 24 12.17 13.00 -11.10
C GLY A 24 12.65 12.11 -9.96
N PHE A 25 13.41 11.06 -10.28
CA PHE A 25 14.02 10.20 -9.27
C PHE A 25 15.02 10.97 -8.39
N HIS A 26 15.82 11.87 -8.97
CA HIS A 26 16.70 12.73 -8.19
C HIS A 26 15.90 13.60 -7.20
N ARG A 27 14.79 14.19 -7.62
CA ARG A 27 13.90 14.96 -6.74
C ARG A 27 13.26 14.12 -5.64
N LEU A 28 12.93 12.86 -5.94
CA LEU A 28 12.43 11.92 -4.93
C LEU A 28 13.48 11.67 -3.84
N LEU A 29 14.75 11.46 -4.24
CA LEU A 29 15.86 11.29 -3.29
C LEU A 29 16.05 12.53 -2.39
N GLU A 30 16.01 13.74 -2.98
CA GLU A 30 16.09 14.98 -2.23
C GLU A 30 14.94 15.13 -1.22
N LEU A 31 13.71 14.78 -1.63
CA LEU A 31 12.53 14.80 -0.76
C LEU A 31 12.67 13.81 0.41
N VAL A 32 13.08 12.57 0.13
CA VAL A 32 13.30 11.54 1.16
C VAL A 32 14.36 12.00 2.17
N SER A 33 15.50 12.51 1.69
CA SER A 33 16.56 13.03 2.57
C SER A 33 16.07 14.18 3.45
N ALA A 34 15.38 15.17 2.86
CA ALA A 34 14.86 16.31 3.59
C ALA A 34 13.82 15.91 4.65
N LEU A 35 12.94 14.95 4.34
CA LEU A 35 11.96 14.43 5.30
C LEU A 35 12.65 13.67 6.42
N LYS A 36 13.64 12.85 6.11
CA LYS A 36 14.42 12.09 7.09
C LYS A 36 15.14 13.02 8.05
N GLU A 37 15.84 14.04 7.54
CA GLU A 37 16.56 15.04 8.32
C GLU A 37 15.61 15.86 9.21
N THR A 38 14.44 16.23 8.67
CA THR A 38 13.48 17.09 9.39
C THR A 38 12.71 16.35 10.47
N THR A 39 12.35 15.11 10.24
CA THR A 39 11.42 14.37 11.11
C THR A 39 12.09 13.27 11.93
N GLY A 40 13.17 12.68 11.43
CA GLY A 40 13.79 11.50 12.01
C GLY A 40 12.94 10.22 11.90
N LEU A 41 11.73 10.30 11.32
CA LEU A 41 10.81 9.17 11.20
C LEU A 41 11.28 8.17 10.13
N PRO A 42 10.89 6.90 10.23
CA PRO A 42 10.95 5.96 9.12
C PRO A 42 10.15 6.47 7.92
N ILE A 43 10.66 6.21 6.72
CA ILE A 43 10.03 6.65 5.46
C ILE A 43 9.79 5.44 4.58
N MET A 44 8.55 5.25 4.16
CA MET A 44 8.11 4.32 3.12
C MET A 44 7.93 5.07 1.82
N VAL A 45 8.29 4.44 0.71
CA VAL A 45 8.12 5.01 -0.64
C VAL A 45 7.51 3.95 -1.56
N SER A 46 6.47 4.35 -2.31
CA SER A 46 5.79 3.49 -3.29
C SER A 46 5.79 4.11 -4.70
N PRO A 47 6.95 4.15 -5.40
CA PRO A 47 7.09 4.81 -6.69
C PRO A 47 6.79 3.89 -7.89
N GLY A 48 6.34 2.66 -7.67
CA GLY A 48 6.30 1.61 -8.68
C GLY A 48 7.61 0.85 -8.81
N VAL A 49 7.83 0.21 -9.95
CA VAL A 49 9.00 -0.66 -10.20
C VAL A 49 10.28 0.16 -10.34
N LEU A 50 11.28 -0.14 -9.51
CA LEU A 50 12.62 0.45 -9.57
C LEU A 50 13.68 -0.57 -9.99
N SER A 51 14.83 -0.08 -10.48
CA SER A 51 16.02 -0.89 -10.67
C SER A 51 16.77 -1.11 -9.34
N ALA A 52 17.60 -2.14 -9.27
CA ALA A 52 18.44 -2.41 -8.10
C ALA A 52 19.33 -1.19 -7.73
N GLU A 53 19.87 -0.47 -8.71
CA GLU A 53 20.65 0.75 -8.47
C GLU A 53 19.78 1.85 -7.83
N GLN A 54 18.54 2.03 -8.32
CA GLN A 54 17.63 3.01 -7.75
C GLN A 54 17.22 2.66 -6.31
N LEU A 55 17.00 1.37 -6.02
CA LEU A 55 16.71 0.90 -4.66
C LEU A 55 17.85 1.19 -3.68
N VAL A 56 19.10 0.93 -4.07
CA VAL A 56 20.28 1.27 -3.27
C VAL A 56 20.33 2.77 -2.99
N ARG A 57 20.18 3.60 -4.02
CA ARG A 57 20.18 5.06 -3.87
C ARG A 57 19.03 5.57 -3.01
N LEU A 58 17.85 4.95 -3.10
CA LEU A 58 16.70 5.27 -2.26
C LEU A 58 17.00 4.97 -0.78
N ARG A 59 17.61 3.81 -0.52
CA ARG A 59 18.07 3.42 0.82
C ARG A 59 19.12 4.40 1.37
N GLU A 60 20.09 4.79 0.56
CA GLU A 60 21.12 5.77 0.91
C GLU A 60 20.57 7.17 1.19
N ALA A 61 19.50 7.55 0.50
CA ALA A 61 18.79 8.80 0.74
C ALA A 61 17.99 8.81 2.07
N GLY A 62 17.83 7.67 2.72
CA GLY A 62 17.20 7.56 4.03
C GLY A 62 15.82 6.89 4.02
N ALA A 63 15.38 6.31 2.92
CA ALA A 63 14.20 5.44 2.93
C ALA A 63 14.46 4.19 3.76
N ASP A 64 13.46 3.76 4.52
CA ASP A 64 13.50 2.55 5.34
C ASP A 64 12.64 1.43 4.74
N TRP A 65 11.59 1.81 3.98
CA TRP A 65 10.59 0.91 3.43
C TRP A 65 10.38 1.14 1.94
N TYR A 66 10.08 0.08 1.23
CA TYR A 66 9.66 0.09 -0.16
C TYR A 66 8.39 -0.73 -0.35
N ALA A 67 7.35 -0.11 -0.91
CA ALA A 67 6.10 -0.77 -1.25
C ALA A 67 5.94 -0.88 -2.76
N CYS A 68 5.62 -2.07 -3.24
CA CYS A 68 5.31 -2.34 -4.65
C CYS A 68 4.30 -3.49 -4.72
N TYR A 69 3.02 -3.14 -4.82
CA TYR A 69 1.93 -4.11 -4.68
C TYR A 69 1.80 -4.99 -5.91
N GLN A 70 1.63 -6.29 -5.67
CA GLN A 70 1.33 -7.25 -6.73
C GLN A 70 -0.12 -7.15 -7.20
N GLU A 71 -1.01 -6.59 -6.37
CA GLU A 71 -2.45 -6.48 -6.56
C GLU A 71 -3.17 -7.85 -6.62
N THR A 72 -2.61 -8.81 -7.32
CA THR A 72 -3.03 -10.22 -7.34
C THR A 72 -1.87 -11.11 -7.77
N HIS A 73 -1.76 -12.30 -7.21
CA HIS A 73 -0.78 -13.31 -7.62
C HIS A 73 -1.33 -14.26 -8.71
N ASN A 74 -2.61 -14.12 -9.10
CA ASN A 74 -3.14 -14.77 -10.30
C ASN A 74 -2.64 -14.03 -11.55
N ARG A 75 -1.78 -14.67 -12.35
CA ARG A 75 -1.14 -14.07 -13.53
C ARG A 75 -2.13 -13.62 -14.61
N ASP A 76 -3.20 -14.38 -14.81
CA ASP A 76 -4.20 -14.06 -15.84
C ASP A 76 -5.02 -12.83 -15.41
N LEU A 77 -5.34 -12.72 -14.13
CA LEU A 77 -6.03 -11.56 -13.57
C LEU A 77 -5.10 -10.34 -13.56
N PHE A 78 -3.84 -10.52 -13.17
CA PHE A 78 -2.84 -9.46 -13.14
C PHE A 78 -2.68 -8.74 -14.48
N THR A 79 -2.69 -9.47 -15.60
CA THR A 79 -2.55 -8.87 -16.93
C THR A 79 -3.66 -7.89 -17.30
N ARG A 80 -4.77 -7.88 -16.57
CA ARG A 80 -5.87 -6.93 -16.73
C ARG A 80 -5.72 -5.69 -15.87
N LEU A 81 -4.95 -5.78 -14.79
CA LEU A 81 -4.77 -4.72 -13.81
C LEU A 81 -3.49 -3.93 -14.07
N GLU A 82 -2.39 -4.63 -14.29
CA GLU A 82 -1.05 -4.09 -14.30
C GLU A 82 -0.17 -4.73 -15.37
N GLN A 83 1.06 -4.23 -15.50
CA GLN A 83 2.11 -4.79 -16.35
C GLN A 83 3.30 -5.28 -15.51
N ASP A 84 4.13 -6.13 -16.10
CA ASP A 84 5.40 -6.56 -15.52
C ASP A 84 5.31 -7.36 -14.21
N TYR A 85 4.45 -8.38 -14.16
CA TYR A 85 4.26 -9.27 -13.02
C TYR A 85 5.56 -9.72 -12.35
N ASP A 86 6.48 -10.30 -13.14
CA ASP A 86 7.74 -10.82 -12.59
C ASP A 86 8.66 -9.69 -12.12
N ARG A 87 8.59 -8.54 -12.75
CA ARG A 87 9.40 -7.39 -12.39
C ARG A 87 9.00 -6.80 -11.04
N ARG A 88 7.71 -6.72 -10.72
CA ARG A 88 7.21 -6.26 -9.41
C ARG A 88 7.73 -7.16 -8.30
N LYS A 89 7.60 -8.47 -8.45
CA LYS A 89 8.13 -9.45 -7.51
C LYS A 89 9.65 -9.34 -7.34
N CYS A 90 10.41 -9.29 -8.45
CA CYS A 90 11.85 -9.14 -8.39
C CYS A 90 12.27 -7.85 -7.66
N THR A 91 11.60 -6.73 -7.93
CA THR A 91 11.91 -5.45 -7.30
C THR A 91 11.71 -5.49 -5.77
N ARG A 92 10.66 -6.14 -5.26
CA ARG A 92 10.48 -6.33 -3.81
C ARG A 92 11.61 -7.16 -3.19
N LEU A 93 12.01 -8.25 -3.86
CA LEU A 93 13.13 -9.09 -3.40
C LEU A 93 14.47 -8.33 -3.43
N GLU A 94 14.71 -7.52 -4.47
CA GLU A 94 15.89 -6.66 -4.58
C GLU A 94 15.87 -5.58 -3.47
N ALA A 95 14.70 -5.00 -3.16
CA ALA A 95 14.55 -4.04 -2.07
C ALA A 95 14.91 -4.64 -0.70
N ALA A 96 14.38 -5.82 -0.39
CA ALA A 96 14.74 -6.56 0.82
C ALA A 96 16.24 -6.90 0.83
N GLY A 97 16.82 -7.28 -0.32
CA GLY A 97 18.23 -7.59 -0.47
C GLY A 97 19.17 -6.41 -0.22
N CYS A 98 18.74 -5.17 -0.46
CA CYS A 98 19.52 -3.97 -0.15
C CYS A 98 19.20 -3.35 1.23
N GLY A 99 18.40 -4.02 2.05
CA GLY A 99 18.13 -3.65 3.43
C GLY A 99 16.96 -2.65 3.61
N LEU A 100 16.08 -2.54 2.61
CA LEU A 100 14.77 -1.91 2.77
C LEU A 100 13.79 -2.95 3.32
N LEU A 101 12.91 -2.54 4.22
CA LEU A 101 11.75 -3.31 4.60
C LEU A 101 10.75 -3.31 3.44
N ALA A 102 10.08 -4.44 3.19
CA ALA A 102 9.27 -4.60 1.99
C ALA A 102 7.78 -4.78 2.32
N GLU A 103 6.93 -4.13 1.49
CA GLU A 103 5.48 -4.31 1.55
C GLU A 103 4.95 -4.82 0.21
N ASP A 104 4.03 -5.80 0.28
CA ASP A 104 3.16 -6.21 -0.83
C ASP A 104 1.69 -6.00 -0.46
N GLY A 105 0.84 -5.86 -1.48
CA GLY A 105 -0.59 -5.64 -1.32
C GLY A 105 -1.44 -6.39 -2.35
N LEU A 106 -2.65 -6.72 -1.92
CA LEU A 106 -3.69 -7.35 -2.73
C LEU A 106 -4.91 -6.44 -2.86
N LEU A 107 -5.50 -6.43 -4.05
CA LEU A 107 -6.84 -5.88 -4.28
C LEU A 107 -7.89 -6.98 -4.18
N THR A 108 -9.01 -6.68 -3.51
CA THR A 108 -10.20 -7.53 -3.49
C THR A 108 -11.34 -6.88 -4.28
N GLY A 109 -12.13 -7.70 -4.99
CA GLY A 109 -13.21 -7.22 -5.85
C GLY A 109 -12.76 -6.85 -7.27
N VAL A 110 -11.65 -7.45 -7.73
CA VAL A 110 -11.13 -7.31 -9.09
C VAL A 110 -11.43 -8.54 -9.96
N GLY A 111 -12.16 -9.52 -9.42
CA GLY A 111 -12.58 -10.75 -10.09
C GLY A 111 -11.80 -11.98 -9.66
N GLU A 112 -11.09 -11.87 -8.55
CA GLU A 112 -10.42 -12.99 -7.90
C GLU A 112 -11.42 -13.99 -7.31
N SER A 113 -11.06 -15.26 -7.33
CA SER A 113 -11.73 -16.30 -6.58
C SER A 113 -11.16 -16.42 -5.16
N ALA A 114 -11.85 -17.13 -4.27
CA ALA A 114 -11.33 -17.43 -2.94
C ALA A 114 -10.02 -18.25 -3.00
N GLU A 115 -9.85 -19.08 -4.02
CA GLU A 115 -8.62 -19.84 -4.28
C GLU A 115 -7.47 -18.91 -4.70
N ASP A 116 -7.73 -17.96 -5.62
CA ASP A 116 -6.75 -16.94 -6.02
C ASP A 116 -6.27 -16.11 -4.82
N LEU A 117 -7.20 -15.76 -3.94
CA LEU A 117 -6.88 -15.01 -2.74
C LEU A 117 -6.01 -15.82 -1.77
N ALA A 118 -6.36 -17.09 -1.57
CA ALA A 118 -5.59 -18.00 -0.72
C ALA A 118 -4.17 -18.23 -1.28
N ASP A 119 -4.04 -18.48 -2.58
CA ASP A 119 -2.75 -18.66 -3.24
C ASP A 119 -1.90 -17.39 -3.15
N SER A 120 -2.51 -16.22 -3.33
CA SER A 120 -1.82 -14.94 -3.18
C SER A 120 -1.27 -14.75 -1.76
N ILE A 121 -2.05 -15.05 -0.73
CA ILE A 121 -1.62 -14.97 0.68
C ILE A 121 -0.49 -15.98 0.96
N LEU A 122 -0.56 -17.19 0.41
CA LEU A 122 0.49 -18.18 0.55
C LEU A 122 1.79 -17.76 -0.16
N ASP A 123 1.70 -17.10 -1.31
CA ASP A 123 2.87 -16.57 -2.00
C ASP A 123 3.51 -15.42 -1.22
N MET A 124 2.71 -14.49 -0.69
CA MET A 124 3.19 -13.42 0.19
C MET A 124 3.88 -13.97 1.45
N ALA A 125 3.35 -15.06 2.03
CA ALA A 125 3.96 -15.69 3.21
C ALA A 125 5.35 -16.29 2.94
N ARG A 126 5.67 -16.59 1.69
CA ARG A 126 6.98 -17.13 1.27
C ARG A 126 7.99 -16.03 0.92
N GLU A 127 7.54 -14.80 0.71
CA GLU A 127 8.40 -13.66 0.41
C GLU A 127 8.93 -13.01 1.70
N PRO A 128 10.10 -12.37 1.67
CA PRO A 128 10.66 -11.65 2.81
C PRO A 128 9.98 -10.29 3.00
N LEU A 129 8.67 -10.32 3.26
CA LEU A 129 7.87 -9.13 3.48
C LEU A 129 7.78 -8.80 4.97
N ASP A 130 7.80 -7.53 5.30
CA ASP A 130 7.61 -7.02 6.66
C ASP A 130 6.17 -6.55 6.89
N GLN A 131 5.50 -6.14 5.81
CA GLN A 131 4.12 -5.70 5.80
C GLN A 131 3.36 -6.33 4.63
N VAL A 132 2.11 -6.73 4.89
CA VAL A 132 1.20 -7.30 3.88
C VAL A 132 -0.16 -6.62 3.98
N ARG A 133 -0.74 -6.27 2.85
CA ARG A 133 -1.96 -5.45 2.80
C ARG A 133 -3.04 -6.12 1.95
N ALA A 134 -4.30 -5.98 2.39
CA ALA A 134 -5.47 -6.19 1.55
C ALA A 134 -6.26 -4.89 1.45
N MET A 135 -6.79 -4.59 0.27
CA MET A 135 -7.54 -3.37 -0.03
C MET A 135 -8.75 -3.70 -0.90
N SER A 136 -9.90 -3.13 -0.56
CA SER A 136 -11.07 -3.20 -1.44
C SER A 136 -10.88 -2.32 -2.66
N TYR A 137 -11.09 -2.87 -3.85
CA TYR A 137 -11.06 -2.09 -5.09
C TYR A 137 -12.21 -1.08 -5.13
N VAL A 138 -11.88 0.17 -5.39
CA VAL A 138 -12.86 1.24 -5.60
C VAL A 138 -12.89 1.59 -7.09
N PRO A 139 -13.96 1.25 -7.82
CA PRO A 139 -14.07 1.55 -9.24
C PRO A 139 -14.06 3.06 -9.48
N HIS A 140 -13.35 3.50 -10.50
CA HIS A 140 -13.32 4.88 -10.98
C HIS A 140 -13.57 4.89 -12.49
N GLU A 141 -14.09 5.99 -13.05
CA GLU A 141 -14.43 6.11 -14.48
C GLU A 141 -13.26 5.81 -15.42
N SER A 142 -12.03 6.06 -14.98
CA SER A 142 -10.80 5.85 -15.76
C SER A 142 -10.08 4.53 -15.43
N THR A 143 -10.57 3.75 -14.49
CA THR A 143 -9.95 2.50 -14.07
C THR A 143 -10.68 1.29 -14.62
N PHE A 144 -10.10 0.11 -14.42
CA PHE A 144 -10.68 -1.17 -14.76
C PHE A 144 -12.12 -1.27 -14.20
N PRO A 145 -13.12 -1.62 -15.01
CA PRO A 145 -14.47 -1.81 -14.50
C PRO A 145 -14.47 -2.94 -13.46
N SER A 146 -15.07 -2.68 -12.29
CA SER A 146 -15.33 -3.77 -11.34
C SER A 146 -15.99 -4.92 -12.08
N THR A 147 -15.63 -6.16 -11.74
CA THR A 147 -16.37 -7.32 -12.23
C THR A 147 -17.84 -7.11 -11.91
N ALA A 148 -18.66 -7.13 -12.94
CA ALA A 148 -20.07 -6.81 -12.82
C ALA A 148 -20.72 -7.72 -11.77
N GLY A 149 -21.11 -7.14 -10.66
CA GLY A 149 -21.90 -7.85 -9.65
C GLY A 149 -21.53 -7.58 -8.19
N ASP A 150 -20.27 -7.32 -7.86
CA ASP A 150 -19.88 -7.19 -6.46
C ASP A 150 -20.30 -5.83 -5.88
N THR A 151 -21.09 -5.88 -4.83
CA THR A 151 -21.43 -4.70 -4.03
C THR A 151 -20.21 -4.24 -3.21
N LEU A 152 -20.22 -3.00 -2.74
CA LEU A 152 -19.20 -2.51 -1.81
C LEU A 152 -19.11 -3.39 -0.55
N GLU A 153 -20.23 -3.91 -0.07
CA GLU A 153 -20.30 -4.77 1.10
C GLU A 153 -19.62 -6.13 0.85
N GLU A 154 -19.81 -6.74 -0.31
CA GLU A 154 -19.14 -7.99 -0.68
C GLU A 154 -17.63 -7.81 -0.82
N ARG A 155 -17.17 -6.76 -1.49
CA ARG A 155 -15.73 -6.45 -1.60
C ARG A 155 -15.10 -6.21 -0.22
N ARG A 156 -15.79 -5.52 0.67
CA ARG A 156 -15.36 -5.32 2.06
C ARG A 156 -15.28 -6.65 2.81
N ALA A 157 -16.27 -7.54 2.64
CA ALA A 157 -16.24 -8.85 3.27
C ALA A 157 -15.02 -9.68 2.82
N HIS A 158 -14.68 -9.65 1.53
CA HIS A 158 -13.48 -10.27 0.99
C HIS A 158 -12.19 -9.65 1.55
N GLU A 159 -12.11 -8.32 1.67
CA GLU A 159 -10.98 -7.65 2.30
C GLU A 159 -10.78 -8.08 3.76
N LEU A 160 -11.86 -8.09 4.55
CA LEU A 160 -11.80 -8.50 5.95
C LEU A 160 -11.40 -9.98 6.10
N LEU A 161 -11.88 -10.84 5.21
CA LEU A 161 -11.48 -12.24 5.17
C LEU A 161 -9.99 -12.39 4.83
N ALA A 162 -9.49 -11.63 3.85
CA ALA A 162 -8.07 -11.61 3.50
C ALA A 162 -7.21 -11.15 4.69
N ILE A 163 -7.59 -10.06 5.37
CA ILE A 163 -6.89 -9.58 6.58
C ILE A 163 -6.85 -10.66 7.65
N ALA A 164 -7.96 -11.35 7.91
CA ALA A 164 -8.02 -12.42 8.91
C ALA A 164 -7.13 -13.62 8.52
N ALA A 165 -7.15 -14.02 7.24
CA ALA A 165 -6.30 -15.07 6.72
C ALA A 165 -4.81 -14.72 6.80
N MET A 166 -4.44 -13.48 6.43
CA MET A 166 -3.08 -12.95 6.58
C MET A 166 -2.63 -12.99 8.04
N ARG A 167 -3.47 -12.55 8.99
CA ARG A 167 -3.13 -12.59 10.42
C ARG A 167 -2.90 -13.99 10.94
N LEU A 168 -3.69 -14.96 10.50
CA LEU A 168 -3.54 -16.36 10.93
C LEU A 168 -2.31 -17.04 10.28
N GLY A 169 -2.00 -16.68 9.04
CA GLY A 169 -0.88 -17.27 8.29
C GLY A 169 0.47 -16.55 8.49
N MET A 170 0.45 -15.29 8.94
CA MET A 170 1.63 -14.42 9.05
C MET A 170 1.54 -13.60 10.36
N GLU A 171 1.67 -14.27 11.51
CA GLU A 171 1.47 -13.69 12.83
C GLU A 171 2.42 -12.53 13.15
N ASP A 172 3.62 -12.54 12.58
CA ASP A 172 4.71 -11.59 12.81
C ASP A 172 4.71 -10.39 11.84
N ARG A 173 3.81 -10.35 10.85
CA ARG A 173 3.75 -9.27 9.85
C ARG A 173 2.92 -8.08 10.32
N LEU A 174 3.26 -6.91 9.81
CA LEU A 174 2.41 -5.74 9.89
C LEU A 174 1.26 -5.89 8.86
N ILE A 175 0.04 -5.57 9.29
CA ILE A 175 -1.16 -5.63 8.43
C ILE A 175 -1.90 -4.31 8.59
N PRO A 176 -1.91 -3.47 7.55
CA PRO A 176 -2.55 -2.17 7.57
C PRO A 176 -4.08 -2.23 7.65
N ALA A 177 -4.63 -1.27 8.41
CA ALA A 177 -6.03 -0.88 8.42
C ALA A 177 -6.11 0.56 7.92
N SER A 178 -6.60 0.76 6.70
CA SER A 178 -6.73 2.09 6.11
C SER A 178 -7.93 2.84 6.65
N LEU A 179 -7.77 4.15 6.86
CA LEU A 179 -8.86 5.10 7.07
C LEU A 179 -9.49 5.58 5.76
N ASP A 180 -8.90 5.19 4.63
CA ASP A 180 -9.42 5.53 3.31
C ASP A 180 -10.77 4.88 3.08
N VAL A 181 -11.60 5.24 2.25
CA VAL A 181 -12.90 4.68 1.86
C VAL A 181 -13.96 4.71 2.99
N ASP A 182 -13.71 4.09 4.14
CA ASP A 182 -14.74 3.81 5.17
C ASP A 182 -14.52 4.55 6.50
N GLY A 183 -13.49 5.37 6.60
CA GLY A 183 -13.18 6.15 7.80
C GLY A 183 -13.01 5.28 9.07
N LEU A 184 -13.46 5.81 10.21
CA LEU A 184 -13.27 5.15 11.52
C LEU A 184 -14.07 3.84 11.66
N GLU A 185 -15.20 3.68 10.99
CA GLU A 185 -15.97 2.44 11.03
C GLU A 185 -15.22 1.33 10.30
N GLY A 186 -14.72 1.60 9.09
CA GLY A 186 -13.90 0.66 8.34
C GLY A 186 -12.60 0.31 9.06
N LEU A 187 -11.92 1.28 9.66
CA LEU A 187 -10.77 1.05 10.52
C LEU A 187 -11.08 0.04 11.63
N ALA A 188 -12.18 0.26 12.38
CA ALA A 188 -12.57 -0.60 13.49
C ALA A 188 -12.84 -2.05 13.03
N MET A 189 -13.45 -2.23 11.86
CA MET A 189 -13.68 -3.56 11.28
C MET A 189 -12.37 -4.26 10.90
N ARG A 190 -11.43 -3.55 10.25
CA ARG A 190 -10.13 -4.09 9.84
C ARG A 190 -9.27 -4.49 11.05
N LEU A 191 -9.27 -3.66 12.11
CA LEU A 191 -8.57 -4.00 13.36
C LEU A 191 -9.17 -5.25 14.03
N LYS A 192 -10.49 -5.40 14.03
CA LYS A 192 -11.16 -6.62 14.55
C LYS A 192 -10.86 -7.86 13.70
N ALA A 193 -10.65 -7.69 12.40
CA ALA A 193 -10.26 -8.78 11.51
C ALA A 193 -8.79 -9.22 11.68
N GLY A 194 -7.95 -8.43 12.35
CA GLY A 194 -6.57 -8.80 12.64
C GLY A 194 -5.49 -7.82 12.16
N ALA A 195 -5.88 -6.69 11.56
CA ALA A 195 -4.94 -5.62 11.24
C ALA A 195 -4.34 -5.01 12.51
N ASN A 196 -3.13 -4.47 12.42
CA ASN A 196 -2.38 -3.95 13.56
C ASN A 196 -1.64 -2.62 13.27
N VAL A 197 -1.84 -2.04 12.10
CA VAL A 197 -1.27 -0.74 11.71
C VAL A 197 -2.38 0.16 11.21
N VAL A 198 -2.46 1.40 11.71
CA VAL A 198 -3.39 2.42 11.18
C VAL A 198 -2.69 3.19 10.08
N THR A 199 -3.30 3.27 8.90
CA THR A 199 -2.75 3.99 7.74
C THR A 199 -3.73 5.02 7.20
N SER A 200 -3.27 5.79 6.20
CA SER A 200 -4.04 6.87 5.58
C SER A 200 -4.38 8.02 6.55
N ILE A 201 -3.57 8.21 7.58
CA ILE A 201 -3.62 9.39 8.45
C ILE A 201 -3.04 10.57 7.68
N VAL A 202 -3.77 11.68 7.65
CA VAL A 202 -3.36 12.91 6.98
C VAL A 202 -3.37 14.09 7.97
N PRO A 203 -2.56 15.13 7.74
CA PRO A 203 -2.63 16.35 8.57
C PRO A 203 -3.99 17.00 8.42
N SER A 204 -4.58 17.46 9.54
CA SER A 204 -5.81 18.24 9.51
C SER A 204 -5.60 19.59 8.83
N GLY A 205 -6.61 20.08 8.11
CA GLY A 205 -6.58 21.41 7.49
C GLY A 205 -5.67 21.56 6.27
N CYS A 206 -5.13 20.47 5.72
CA CYS A 206 -4.23 20.50 4.56
C CYS A 206 -4.94 20.44 3.20
N GLY A 207 -6.26 20.16 3.18
CA GLY A 207 -7.03 20.08 1.94
C GLY A 207 -6.54 19.00 0.95
N LEU A 208 -5.94 17.93 1.47
CA LEU A 208 -5.43 16.84 0.65
C LEU A 208 -6.58 15.97 0.16
N ALA A 209 -6.53 15.54 -1.10
CA ALA A 209 -7.44 14.55 -1.64
C ALA A 209 -7.20 13.18 -0.99
N GLY A 210 -8.24 12.34 -0.91
CA GLY A 210 -8.10 10.94 -0.52
C GLY A 210 -7.27 10.17 -1.56
N VAL A 211 -6.59 9.13 -1.11
CA VAL A 211 -5.78 8.28 -2.00
C VAL A 211 -6.69 7.47 -2.94
N ALA A 212 -7.81 6.96 -2.44
CA ALA A 212 -8.72 6.10 -3.19
C ALA A 212 -9.72 6.88 -4.07
N SER A 213 -10.02 8.14 -3.77
CA SER A 213 -10.99 8.94 -4.53
C SER A 213 -10.80 10.44 -4.30
N LYS A 214 -10.95 11.22 -5.37
CA LYS A 214 -10.94 12.68 -5.31
C LYS A 214 -12.17 13.26 -4.58
N ASP A 215 -13.25 12.47 -4.51
CA ASP A 215 -14.53 12.90 -3.93
C ASP A 215 -14.63 12.61 -2.43
N LEU A 216 -13.63 11.94 -1.85
CA LEU A 216 -13.56 11.67 -0.43
C LEU A 216 -13.07 12.89 0.34
N ASP A 217 -13.94 13.50 1.12
CA ASP A 217 -13.61 14.62 1.99
C ASP A 217 -12.85 14.12 3.23
N ILE A 218 -11.53 14.33 3.22
CA ILE A 218 -10.62 13.89 4.29
C ILE A 218 -11.00 14.48 5.65
N GLU A 219 -11.45 15.72 5.69
CA GLU A 219 -11.84 16.39 6.94
C GLU A 219 -13.12 15.76 7.52
N ASN A 220 -14.10 15.46 6.69
CA ASN A 220 -15.32 14.77 7.13
C ASN A 220 -15.07 13.31 7.52
N GLN A 221 -14.03 12.67 6.97
CA GLN A 221 -13.64 11.31 7.31
C GLN A 221 -12.85 11.20 8.61
N ARG A 222 -12.52 12.31 9.25
CA ARG A 222 -11.82 12.33 10.53
C ARG A 222 -10.50 11.54 10.49
N ARG A 223 -9.70 11.76 9.45
CA ARG A 223 -8.46 11.02 9.19
C ARG A 223 -7.22 11.60 9.88
N SER A 224 -7.37 12.57 10.76
CA SER A 224 -6.26 13.12 11.54
C SER A 224 -5.99 12.31 12.80
N VAL A 225 -4.78 12.43 13.36
CA VAL A 225 -4.44 11.78 14.64
C VAL A 225 -5.34 12.24 15.78
N ALA A 226 -5.86 13.46 15.72
CA ALA A 226 -6.71 14.05 16.76
C ALA A 226 -8.17 13.55 16.69
N ALA A 227 -8.57 12.89 15.61
CA ALA A 227 -9.94 12.38 15.44
C ALA A 227 -10.14 11.02 16.08
#